data_df06e34ab1893302384877a0c989fa6f
#
_entry.id   df06e34ab1893302384877a0c989fa6f
#
_cell.length_a   1.000
_cell.length_b   1.000
_cell.length_c   1.000
_cell.angle_alpha   90.00
_cell.angle_beta   90.00
_cell.angle_gamma   90.00
#
_symmetry.space_group_name_H-M   'P 1'
#
loop_
_entity.id
_entity.type
_entity.pdbx_description
1 polymer ?
#
loop_
_entity_poly.entity_id
_entity_poly.type
_entity_poly.pdbx_seq_one_letter_code
_entity_poly.pdbx_strand_id
1 'polypeptide(L)'
;MKKLFQFIKPYWPNILLTVVLLFIMTNTDLALPDYLSRIINVGIQQNGIENAVPEALRKSTMDQINLFQSEEEKAQTLAAYQLVEPGTDEAAKYVPDYPLVSLQPVYILQQKDSATITQLEAIMTKPLILAFGIDMLSQNPEQAATLLGPEFAEQVQSLPSGTDLKAMLFQLPPAQLEALKTTVYKQLDALEPSMLTQIAVQAVSQEYSVLGVNLASIQNKFILNVGGLMILMALISVITSISVSYLSARTAAGVARDTRIAVFEKVENFSGEEFNNFSTSSLITRTTNDIAQIQIVIFMIMRLALNAPIMGIGAVLRAIDKSANMWWLIALAVVVLTGMIMIAFALVMPKFRILQSLIDRLNLVIRENLTGLMVVRAFRKEEYEEKRFEKANRDLANTNVYIGRVLSVIFPFINLIMSGLSILIIWVGAHEVAQSALQVGDLIAFMQYSMQIMFSFISLAMLFIILPRASVSGERIAEILETPIVIQDPPHPLQFSQPVRGELVFDDVDFRYPGAEEDLLHDISFIAKPGKTTSIIGSTGSGKSTLVNLVPRFFDVSKGRILI
;
A
#
# COMPACT_ATOMS: atom_id res chain seq x y z
N MET A 1 15.58 6.61 -22.13
CA MET A 1 15.24 6.43 -20.69
C MET A 1 16.30 6.99 -19.73
N LYS A 2 17.61 6.70 -19.89
CA LYS A 2 18.65 7.25 -18.96
C LYS A 2 18.64 8.78 -18.84
N LYS A 3 18.42 9.52 -19.93
CA LYS A 3 18.34 10.99 -19.91
C LYS A 3 17.13 11.55 -19.16
N LEU A 4 16.01 10.83 -19.07
CA LEU A 4 14.87 11.28 -18.29
C LEU A 4 15.15 11.24 -16.78
N PHE A 5 16.05 10.37 -16.32
CA PHE A 5 16.48 10.33 -14.92
C PHE A 5 17.15 11.64 -14.45
N GLN A 6 17.78 12.40 -15.36
CA GLN A 6 18.37 13.69 -15.00
C GLN A 6 17.32 14.70 -14.51
N PHE A 7 16.08 14.64 -15.03
CA PHE A 7 14.98 15.50 -14.61
C PHE A 7 14.33 15.05 -13.29
N ILE A 8 14.51 13.79 -12.91
CA ILE A 8 14.04 13.25 -11.62
C ILE A 8 15.03 13.57 -10.51
N LYS A 9 16.33 13.62 -10.83
CA LYS A 9 17.40 13.82 -9.86
C LYS A 9 17.23 15.06 -8.95
N PRO A 10 16.80 16.24 -9.40
CA PRO A 10 16.60 17.41 -8.54
C PRO A 10 15.51 17.19 -7.47
N TYR A 11 14.59 16.25 -7.69
CA TYR A 11 13.45 15.95 -6.81
C TYR A 11 13.71 14.81 -5.83
N TRP A 12 14.95 14.28 -5.74
CA TRP A 12 15.27 13.18 -4.84
C TRP A 12 14.90 13.43 -3.36
N PRO A 13 14.99 14.68 -2.81
CA PRO A 13 14.58 14.91 -1.43
C PRO A 13 13.06 14.70 -1.24
N ASN A 14 12.25 15.12 -2.23
CA ASN A 14 10.80 14.89 -2.21
C ASN A 14 10.47 13.39 -2.30
N ILE A 15 11.22 12.64 -3.12
CA ILE A 15 11.05 11.19 -3.26
C ILE A 15 11.39 10.51 -1.93
N LEU A 16 12.51 10.85 -1.31
CA LEU A 16 12.91 10.30 -0.02
C LEU A 16 11.88 10.62 1.06
N LEU A 17 11.42 11.88 1.15
CA LEU A 17 10.38 12.28 2.09
C LEU A 17 9.07 11.49 1.84
N THR A 18 8.71 11.28 0.57
CA THR A 18 7.54 10.46 0.21
C THR A 18 7.68 9.03 0.72
N VAL A 19 8.86 8.41 0.56
CA VAL A 19 9.12 7.05 1.07
C VAL A 19 9.00 6.99 2.59
N VAL A 20 9.54 7.97 3.32
CA VAL A 20 9.40 8.05 4.79
C VAL A 20 7.93 8.19 5.20
N LEU A 21 7.19 9.07 4.53
CA LEU A 21 5.76 9.26 4.81
C LEU A 21 4.94 8.01 4.46
N LEU A 22 5.27 7.30 3.37
CA LEU A 22 4.65 6.02 3.02
C LEU A 22 4.90 4.97 4.10
N PHE A 23 6.11 4.94 4.65
CA PHE A 23 6.44 4.02 5.75
C PHE A 23 5.62 4.35 7.01
N ILE A 24 5.49 5.62 7.36
CA ILE A 24 4.64 6.06 8.49
C ILE A 24 3.17 5.68 8.22
N MET A 25 2.64 6.03 7.03
CA MET A 25 1.28 5.72 6.61
C MET A 25 0.99 4.21 6.71
N THR A 26 1.88 3.40 6.15
CA THR A 26 1.74 1.94 6.17
C THR A 26 1.74 1.39 7.58
N ASN A 27 2.65 1.86 8.46
CA ASN A 27 2.67 1.37 9.84
C ASN A 27 1.41 1.78 10.62
N THR A 28 0.88 2.99 10.40
CA THR A 28 -0.39 3.41 11.00
C THR A 28 -1.57 2.61 10.48
N ASP A 29 -1.63 2.34 9.18
CA ASP A 29 -2.69 1.51 8.57
C ASP A 29 -2.63 0.06 9.05
N LEU A 30 -1.42 -0.51 9.20
CA LEU A 30 -1.20 -1.86 9.73
C LEU A 30 -1.44 -1.96 11.25
N ALA A 31 -1.42 -0.86 11.99
CA ALA A 31 -1.74 -0.86 13.41
C ALA A 31 -3.26 -0.96 13.67
N LEU A 32 -4.11 -0.51 12.73
CA LEU A 32 -5.56 -0.51 12.91
C LEU A 32 -6.17 -1.91 13.14
N PRO A 33 -5.81 -2.96 12.36
CA PRO A 33 -6.26 -4.31 12.63
C PRO A 33 -5.80 -4.84 14.01
N ASP A 34 -4.59 -4.49 14.47
CA ASP A 34 -4.10 -4.88 15.80
C ASP A 34 -4.93 -4.23 16.91
N TYR A 35 -5.23 -2.95 16.81
CA TYR A 35 -6.10 -2.29 17.80
C TYR A 35 -7.52 -2.85 17.78
N LEU A 36 -8.05 -3.19 16.59
CA LEU A 36 -9.37 -3.84 16.50
C LEU A 36 -9.34 -5.21 17.17
N SER A 37 -8.30 -6.01 16.95
CA SER A 37 -8.08 -7.28 17.63
C SER A 37 -8.09 -7.09 19.16
N ARG A 38 -7.35 -6.07 19.67
CA ARG A 38 -7.34 -5.76 21.11
C ARG A 38 -8.72 -5.35 21.66
N ILE A 39 -9.49 -4.56 20.91
CA ILE A 39 -10.87 -4.22 21.31
C ILE A 39 -11.72 -5.47 21.43
N ILE A 40 -11.60 -6.42 20.50
CA ILE A 40 -12.40 -7.65 20.50
C ILE A 40 -11.93 -8.60 21.60
N ASN A 41 -10.64 -8.92 21.64
CA ASN A 41 -10.09 -9.90 22.56
C ASN A 41 -10.13 -9.39 24.00
N VAL A 42 -9.54 -8.22 24.26
CA VAL A 42 -9.44 -7.67 25.60
C VAL A 42 -10.70 -6.88 25.97
N GLY A 43 -11.14 -5.97 25.08
CA GLY A 43 -12.27 -5.09 25.39
C GLY A 43 -13.59 -5.84 25.55
N ILE A 44 -13.93 -6.74 24.59
CA ILE A 44 -15.22 -7.43 24.56
C ILE A 44 -15.16 -8.76 25.30
N GLN A 45 -14.20 -9.63 24.97
CA GLN A 45 -14.17 -10.99 25.52
C GLN A 45 -13.64 -11.03 26.97
N GLN A 46 -12.73 -10.12 27.32
CA GLN A 46 -12.08 -10.07 28.63
C GLN A 46 -12.56 -8.90 29.52
N ASN A 47 -13.68 -8.24 29.17
CA ASN A 47 -14.26 -7.12 29.94
C ASN A 47 -13.28 -5.95 30.18
N GLY A 48 -12.30 -5.75 29.28
CA GLY A 48 -11.29 -4.71 29.40
C GLY A 48 -10.10 -5.03 30.33
N ILE A 49 -10.00 -6.29 30.78
CA ILE A 49 -8.91 -6.74 31.66
C ILE A 49 -7.76 -7.22 30.79
N GLU A 50 -6.58 -6.56 30.86
CA GLU A 50 -5.46 -6.77 29.94
C GLU A 50 -4.57 -7.97 30.30
N ASN A 51 -4.47 -8.31 31.58
CA ASN A 51 -3.53 -9.32 32.08
C ASN A 51 -4.14 -10.15 33.23
N ALA A 52 -3.48 -11.28 33.54
CA ALA A 52 -3.92 -12.23 34.54
C ALA A 52 -3.55 -11.81 35.99
N VAL A 53 -3.06 -10.60 36.20
CA VAL A 53 -2.70 -10.07 37.54
C VAL A 53 -3.80 -9.12 38.00
N PRO A 54 -4.64 -9.51 38.99
CA PRO A 54 -5.70 -8.66 39.49
C PRO A 54 -5.14 -7.49 40.32
N GLU A 55 -5.70 -6.29 40.07
CA GLU A 55 -5.33 -5.10 40.88
C GLU A 55 -5.86 -5.18 42.34
N ALA A 56 -6.90 -5.97 42.57
CA ALA A 56 -7.47 -6.20 43.90
C ALA A 56 -7.88 -7.67 44.04
N LEU A 57 -7.62 -8.27 45.19
CA LEU A 57 -7.95 -9.66 45.53
C LEU A 57 -8.48 -9.74 46.95
N ARG A 58 -9.57 -10.50 47.18
CA ARG A 58 -9.97 -10.86 48.52
C ARG A 58 -8.84 -11.61 49.23
N LYS A 59 -8.72 -11.43 50.56
CA LYS A 59 -7.75 -12.17 51.39
C LYS A 59 -7.94 -13.68 51.21
N SER A 60 -9.17 -14.16 51.18
CA SER A 60 -9.47 -15.60 51.01
C SER A 60 -8.95 -16.14 49.66
N THR A 61 -9.03 -15.36 48.57
CA THR A 61 -8.53 -15.75 47.24
C THR A 61 -6.98 -15.71 47.23
N MET A 62 -6.37 -14.70 47.83
CA MET A 62 -4.93 -14.63 47.98
C MET A 62 -4.37 -15.82 48.79
N ASP A 63 -5.05 -16.19 49.88
CA ASP A 63 -4.66 -17.33 50.69
C ASP A 63 -4.73 -18.65 49.90
N GLN A 64 -5.73 -18.81 49.01
CA GLN A 64 -5.82 -19.94 48.11
C GLN A 64 -4.70 -19.95 47.06
N ILE A 65 -4.38 -18.80 46.42
CA ILE A 65 -3.27 -18.67 45.49
C ILE A 65 -1.95 -19.07 46.15
N ASN A 66 -1.72 -18.57 47.37
CA ASN A 66 -0.51 -18.85 48.13
C ASN A 66 -0.33 -20.34 48.49
N LEU A 67 -1.40 -21.15 48.56
CA LEU A 67 -1.32 -22.60 48.77
C LEU A 67 -0.61 -23.34 47.62
N PHE A 68 -0.75 -22.79 46.41
CA PHE A 68 -0.24 -23.42 45.17
C PHE A 68 1.08 -22.79 44.71
N GLN A 69 1.60 -21.78 45.41
CA GLN A 69 2.90 -21.15 45.14
C GLN A 69 4.01 -21.77 45.99
N SER A 70 5.24 -21.69 45.49
CA SER A 70 6.44 -21.94 46.30
C SER A 70 6.63 -20.79 47.32
N GLU A 71 7.44 -21.03 48.37
CA GLU A 71 7.70 -19.97 49.37
C GLU A 71 8.36 -18.72 48.77
N GLU A 72 9.16 -18.89 47.69
CA GLU A 72 9.78 -17.77 46.97
C GLU A 72 8.74 -16.98 46.16
N GLU A 73 7.88 -17.69 45.40
CA GLU A 73 6.78 -17.06 44.61
C GLU A 73 5.79 -16.36 45.50
N LYS A 74 5.44 -16.95 46.63
CA LYS A 74 4.57 -16.37 47.65
C LYS A 74 5.14 -15.09 48.25
N ALA A 75 6.44 -15.06 48.58
CA ALA A 75 7.11 -13.87 49.08
C ALA A 75 7.12 -12.75 48.05
N GLN A 76 7.34 -13.07 46.73
CA GLN A 76 7.28 -12.11 45.66
C GLN A 76 5.85 -11.57 45.45
N THR A 77 4.85 -12.44 45.47
CA THR A 77 3.44 -12.04 45.34
C THR A 77 3.04 -11.11 46.49
N LEU A 78 3.30 -11.50 47.74
CA LEU A 78 2.92 -10.70 48.90
C LEU A 78 3.68 -9.36 48.99
N ALA A 79 4.91 -9.27 48.49
CA ALA A 79 5.67 -8.03 48.41
C ALA A 79 5.08 -7.01 47.43
N ALA A 80 4.37 -7.45 46.41
CA ALA A 80 3.74 -6.57 45.41
C ALA A 80 2.35 -6.07 45.84
N TYR A 81 1.70 -6.75 46.81
CA TYR A 81 0.36 -6.40 47.28
C TYR A 81 0.39 -5.90 48.72
N GLN A 82 -0.50 -4.96 49.00
CA GLN A 82 -0.74 -4.45 50.35
C GLN A 82 -2.09 -4.91 50.86
N LEU A 83 -2.14 -5.49 52.05
CA LEU A 83 -3.38 -5.83 52.73
C LEU A 83 -4.05 -4.58 53.29
N VAL A 84 -5.28 -4.33 52.87
CA VAL A 84 -6.12 -3.24 53.36
C VAL A 84 -7.24 -3.84 54.21
N GLU A 85 -7.26 -3.46 55.50
CA GLU A 85 -8.27 -3.93 56.45
C GLU A 85 -9.51 -3.03 56.43
N PRO A 86 -10.73 -3.58 56.57
CA PRO A 86 -11.96 -2.79 56.57
C PRO A 86 -12.01 -1.80 57.74
N GLY A 87 -12.61 -0.62 57.51
CA GLY A 87 -12.75 0.42 58.50
C GLY A 87 -11.51 1.29 58.72
N THR A 88 -10.45 1.15 57.93
CA THR A 88 -9.26 2.01 57.93
C THR A 88 -9.44 3.20 57.01
N ASP A 89 -8.71 4.31 57.27
CA ASP A 89 -8.68 5.47 56.36
C ASP A 89 -8.14 5.07 54.96
N GLU A 90 -7.35 4.05 54.91
CA GLU A 90 -6.81 3.48 53.68
C GLU A 90 -7.89 2.76 52.87
N ALA A 91 -8.75 1.99 53.55
CA ALA A 91 -9.88 1.35 52.91
C ALA A 91 -10.82 2.36 52.26
N ALA A 92 -11.05 3.50 52.92
CA ALA A 92 -11.93 4.54 52.39
C ALA A 92 -11.49 5.10 51.03
N LYS A 93 -10.19 5.05 50.68
CA LYS A 93 -9.66 5.48 49.39
C LYS A 93 -10.04 4.51 48.24
N TYR A 94 -10.19 3.22 48.56
CA TYR A 94 -10.43 2.18 47.58
C TYR A 94 -11.90 1.77 47.45
N VAL A 95 -12.76 2.21 48.38
CA VAL A 95 -14.22 1.89 48.33
C VAL A 95 -14.89 2.28 47.00
N PRO A 96 -14.57 3.43 46.36
CA PRO A 96 -15.20 3.79 45.09
C PRO A 96 -14.90 2.80 43.97
N ASP A 97 -13.69 2.21 43.97
CA ASP A 97 -13.26 1.26 42.94
C ASP A 97 -13.57 -0.19 43.35
N TYR A 98 -13.47 -0.51 44.64
CA TYR A 98 -13.63 -1.86 45.20
C TYR A 98 -14.57 -1.81 46.42
N PRO A 99 -15.89 -1.77 46.25
CA PRO A 99 -16.84 -1.56 47.35
C PRO A 99 -16.70 -2.55 48.52
N LEU A 100 -16.29 -3.79 48.22
CA LEU A 100 -16.18 -4.84 49.25
C LEU A 100 -15.02 -4.60 50.25
N VAL A 101 -14.08 -3.71 49.96
CA VAL A 101 -13.00 -3.31 50.88
C VAL A 101 -13.57 -2.76 52.20
N SER A 102 -14.79 -2.21 52.19
CA SER A 102 -15.47 -1.74 53.40
C SER A 102 -15.95 -2.86 54.33
N LEU A 103 -16.10 -4.10 53.82
CA LEU A 103 -16.71 -5.23 54.54
C LEU A 103 -15.69 -6.34 54.88
N GLN A 104 -14.64 -6.51 54.09
CA GLN A 104 -13.64 -7.57 54.28
C GLN A 104 -12.26 -7.14 53.84
N PRO A 105 -11.19 -7.79 54.35
CA PRO A 105 -9.82 -7.44 53.99
C PRO A 105 -9.54 -7.81 52.52
N VAL A 106 -8.89 -6.88 51.80
CA VAL A 106 -8.56 -6.99 50.36
C VAL A 106 -7.08 -6.64 50.17
N TYR A 107 -6.41 -7.43 49.35
CA TYR A 107 -5.06 -7.14 48.87
C TYR A 107 -5.14 -6.22 47.63
N ILE A 108 -4.41 -5.11 47.67
CA ILE A 108 -4.34 -4.13 46.57
C ILE A 108 -2.93 -4.09 46.01
N LEU A 109 -2.83 -4.24 44.68
CA LEU A 109 -1.55 -4.19 43.95
C LEU A 109 -0.95 -2.76 44.04
N GLN A 110 0.25 -2.65 44.57
CA GLN A 110 0.97 -1.39 44.74
C GLN A 110 1.90 -1.07 43.56
N GLN A 111 2.55 -2.08 43.00
CA GLN A 111 3.50 -1.94 41.89
C GLN A 111 2.83 -2.31 40.59
N LYS A 112 2.57 -1.30 39.74
CA LYS A 112 1.86 -1.45 38.44
C LYS A 112 2.79 -1.26 37.23
N ASP A 113 4.11 -1.36 37.40
CA ASP A 113 5.05 -1.32 36.31
C ASP A 113 5.03 -2.62 35.51
N SER A 114 5.26 -2.50 34.19
CA SER A 114 5.15 -3.62 33.26
C SER A 114 6.07 -4.82 33.60
N ALA A 115 7.24 -4.56 34.16
CA ALA A 115 8.18 -5.63 34.54
C ALA A 115 7.64 -6.45 35.72
N THR A 116 7.14 -5.80 36.77
CA THR A 116 6.51 -6.46 37.92
C THR A 116 5.24 -7.22 37.51
N ILE A 117 4.39 -6.63 36.66
CA ILE A 117 3.20 -7.31 36.16
C ILE A 117 3.58 -8.59 35.40
N THR A 118 4.58 -8.54 34.51
CA THR A 118 5.03 -9.73 33.77
C THR A 118 5.58 -10.82 34.69
N GLN A 119 6.31 -10.46 35.73
CA GLN A 119 6.81 -11.41 36.72
C GLN A 119 5.67 -12.03 37.54
N LEU A 120 4.73 -11.22 38.00
CA LEU A 120 3.54 -11.69 38.73
C LEU A 120 2.65 -12.58 37.86
N GLU A 121 2.46 -12.25 36.61
CA GLU A 121 1.71 -13.06 35.67
C GLU A 121 2.29 -14.47 35.53
N ALA A 122 3.62 -14.59 35.45
CA ALA A 122 4.28 -15.88 35.37
C ALA A 122 4.05 -16.78 36.60
N ILE A 123 3.97 -16.19 37.79
CA ILE A 123 3.84 -16.94 39.06
C ILE A 123 2.41 -17.01 39.60
N MET A 124 1.49 -16.16 39.14
CA MET A 124 0.11 -16.12 39.63
C MET A 124 -0.91 -16.80 38.70
N THR A 125 -0.64 -16.88 37.37
CA THR A 125 -1.62 -17.37 36.38
C THR A 125 -2.16 -18.75 36.71
N LYS A 126 -1.30 -19.75 36.93
CA LYS A 126 -1.73 -21.13 37.24
C LYS A 126 -2.37 -21.26 38.61
N PRO A 127 -1.79 -20.70 39.70
CA PRO A 127 -2.45 -20.68 41.01
C PRO A 127 -3.81 -19.99 41.00
N LEU A 128 -3.97 -18.90 40.27
CA LEU A 128 -5.24 -18.19 40.14
C LEU A 128 -6.30 -19.03 39.41
N ILE A 129 -5.93 -19.71 38.30
CA ILE A 129 -6.82 -20.65 37.59
C ILE A 129 -7.27 -21.77 38.51
N LEU A 130 -6.36 -22.31 39.32
CA LEU A 130 -6.67 -23.37 40.28
C LEU A 130 -7.66 -22.89 41.35
N ALA A 131 -7.39 -21.74 41.99
CA ALA A 131 -8.28 -21.12 42.98
C ALA A 131 -9.68 -20.88 42.40
N PHE A 132 -9.74 -20.37 41.17
CA PHE A 132 -10.97 -20.13 40.43
C PHE A 132 -11.73 -21.43 40.11
N GLY A 133 -11.02 -22.45 39.60
CA GLY A 133 -11.62 -23.75 39.30
C GLY A 133 -12.24 -24.42 40.53
N ILE A 134 -11.60 -24.27 41.70
CA ILE A 134 -12.12 -24.76 42.99
C ILE A 134 -13.41 -24.01 43.38
N ASP A 135 -13.46 -22.69 43.18
CA ASP A 135 -14.65 -21.88 43.44
C ASP A 135 -15.79 -22.25 42.48
N MET A 136 -15.49 -22.58 41.23
CA MET A 136 -16.48 -23.06 40.25
C MET A 136 -17.03 -24.43 40.55
N LEU A 137 -16.28 -25.34 41.17
CA LEU A 137 -16.80 -26.69 41.50
C LEU A 137 -18.05 -26.64 42.35
N SER A 138 -18.19 -25.65 43.22
CA SER A 138 -19.36 -25.47 44.06
C SER A 138 -20.57 -24.90 43.30
N GLN A 139 -20.37 -24.23 42.18
CA GLN A 139 -21.40 -23.52 41.42
C GLN A 139 -21.74 -24.23 40.10
N ASN A 140 -20.75 -24.75 39.39
CA ASN A 140 -20.90 -25.39 38.09
C ASN A 140 -19.85 -26.51 37.90
N PRO A 141 -20.14 -27.75 38.40
CA PRO A 141 -19.20 -28.86 38.42
C PRO A 141 -18.71 -29.29 37.02
N GLU A 142 -19.55 -29.19 35.98
CA GLU A 142 -19.21 -29.59 34.62
C GLU A 142 -18.14 -28.67 34.01
N GLN A 143 -18.28 -27.36 34.20
CA GLN A 143 -17.27 -26.40 33.71
C GLN A 143 -15.96 -26.49 34.51
N ALA A 144 -16.05 -26.70 35.81
CA ALA A 144 -14.89 -26.91 36.66
C ALA A 144 -14.13 -28.20 36.28
N ALA A 145 -14.84 -29.27 35.90
CA ALA A 145 -14.23 -30.52 35.41
C ALA A 145 -13.41 -30.30 34.12
N THR A 146 -13.87 -29.41 33.27
CA THR A 146 -13.12 -29.03 32.04
C THR A 146 -11.81 -28.31 32.35
N LEU A 147 -11.77 -27.50 33.41
CA LEU A 147 -10.60 -26.72 33.84
C LEU A 147 -9.63 -27.53 34.71
N LEU A 148 -10.12 -28.30 35.64
CA LEU A 148 -9.30 -29.01 36.63
C LEU A 148 -9.04 -30.47 36.26
N GLY A 149 -9.70 -30.96 35.22
CA GLY A 149 -9.65 -32.33 34.75
C GLY A 149 -10.75 -33.22 35.31
N PRO A 150 -11.20 -34.23 34.52
CA PRO A 150 -12.31 -35.11 34.90
C PRO A 150 -12.00 -35.92 36.16
N GLU A 151 -10.77 -36.38 36.34
CA GLU A 151 -10.37 -37.17 37.49
C GLU A 151 -10.51 -36.39 38.82
N PHE A 152 -10.15 -35.10 38.80
CA PHE A 152 -10.30 -34.27 39.99
C PHE A 152 -11.78 -33.90 40.25
N ALA A 153 -12.56 -33.64 39.21
CA ALA A 153 -13.95 -33.34 39.34
C ALA A 153 -14.74 -34.53 39.87
N GLU A 154 -14.44 -35.77 39.45
CA GLU A 154 -15.06 -36.99 39.98
C GLU A 154 -14.70 -37.23 41.46
N GLN A 155 -13.43 -37.00 41.85
CA GLN A 155 -13.03 -37.07 43.26
C GLN A 155 -13.80 -36.10 44.14
N VAL A 156 -14.02 -34.88 43.69
CA VAL A 156 -14.77 -33.84 44.40
C VAL A 156 -16.27 -34.17 44.44
N GLN A 157 -16.83 -34.68 43.33
CA GLN A 157 -18.23 -35.11 43.29
C GLN A 157 -18.53 -36.31 44.21
N SER A 158 -17.53 -37.13 44.52
CA SER A 158 -17.68 -38.23 45.47
C SER A 158 -17.76 -37.82 46.95
N LEU A 159 -17.54 -36.52 47.24
CA LEU A 159 -17.62 -35.98 48.60
C LEU A 159 -19.08 -35.72 49.01
N PRO A 160 -19.42 -35.81 50.34
CA PRO A 160 -20.75 -35.52 50.81
C PRO A 160 -21.24 -34.12 50.40
N SER A 161 -22.51 -34.04 49.98
CA SER A 161 -23.13 -32.76 49.62
C SER A 161 -23.08 -31.78 50.79
N GLY A 162 -22.45 -30.60 50.59
CA GLY A 162 -22.29 -29.57 51.63
C GLY A 162 -20.89 -29.54 52.25
N THR A 163 -19.92 -30.33 51.76
CA THR A 163 -18.53 -30.23 52.19
C THR A 163 -17.94 -28.89 51.73
N ASP A 164 -17.40 -28.08 52.65
CA ASP A 164 -16.65 -26.87 52.31
C ASP A 164 -15.30 -27.27 51.72
N LEU A 165 -15.20 -27.30 50.38
CA LEU A 165 -14.00 -27.66 49.64
C LEU A 165 -12.81 -26.78 49.99
N LYS A 166 -13.07 -25.50 50.29
CA LYS A 166 -12.00 -24.57 50.68
C LYS A 166 -11.40 -24.97 52.02
N ALA A 167 -12.24 -25.20 53.04
CA ALA A 167 -11.79 -25.63 54.37
C ALA A 167 -11.04 -26.97 54.28
N MET A 168 -11.47 -27.88 53.42
CA MET A 168 -10.81 -29.18 53.22
C MET A 168 -9.40 -29.03 52.60
N LEU A 169 -9.26 -28.17 51.58
CA LEU A 169 -7.94 -27.92 50.93
C LEU A 169 -6.91 -27.39 51.92
N PHE A 170 -7.32 -26.51 52.83
CA PHE A 170 -6.42 -25.97 53.85
C PHE A 170 -6.02 -27.04 54.91
N GLN A 171 -6.75 -28.19 55.00
CA GLN A 171 -6.46 -29.29 55.89
C GLN A 171 -5.72 -30.47 55.21
N LEU A 172 -5.51 -30.40 53.90
CA LEU A 172 -4.81 -31.44 53.16
C LEU A 172 -3.34 -31.53 53.60
N PRO A 173 -2.76 -32.72 53.74
CA PRO A 173 -1.34 -32.89 53.94
C PRO A 173 -0.52 -32.33 52.78
N PRO A 174 0.65 -31.69 53.02
CA PRO A 174 1.46 -31.06 51.97
C PRO A 174 1.75 -31.97 50.77
N ALA A 175 1.96 -33.26 51.00
CA ALA A 175 2.21 -34.23 49.92
C ALA A 175 0.99 -34.44 48.97
N GLN A 176 -0.23 -34.37 49.51
CA GLN A 176 -1.43 -34.50 48.69
C GLN A 176 -1.71 -33.19 47.91
N LEU A 177 -1.44 -32.03 48.52
CA LEU A 177 -1.54 -30.75 47.86
C LEU A 177 -0.56 -30.62 46.67
N GLU A 178 0.69 -31.07 46.86
CA GLU A 178 1.70 -31.10 45.78
C GLU A 178 1.35 -32.09 44.65
N ALA A 179 0.76 -33.25 44.97
CA ALA A 179 0.27 -34.18 43.98
C ALA A 179 -0.86 -33.57 43.14
N LEU A 180 -1.81 -32.90 43.79
CA LEU A 180 -2.90 -32.15 43.13
C LEU A 180 -2.35 -31.07 42.21
N LYS A 181 -1.47 -30.21 42.74
CA LYS A 181 -0.81 -29.15 42.00
C LYS A 181 -0.12 -29.69 40.75
N THR A 182 0.67 -30.76 40.90
CA THR A 182 1.41 -31.36 39.78
C THR A 182 0.48 -31.90 38.70
N THR A 183 -0.62 -32.54 39.09
CA THR A 183 -1.61 -33.10 38.14
C THR A 183 -2.27 -31.99 37.34
N VAL A 184 -2.77 -30.96 38.01
CA VAL A 184 -3.47 -29.84 37.35
C VAL A 184 -2.48 -29.00 36.53
N TYR A 185 -1.29 -28.72 37.05
CA TYR A 185 -0.28 -27.97 36.27
C TYR A 185 0.14 -28.69 35.00
N LYS A 186 0.28 -30.02 35.03
CA LYS A 186 0.55 -30.81 33.84
C LYS A 186 -0.56 -30.67 32.77
N GLN A 187 -1.82 -30.56 33.20
CA GLN A 187 -2.94 -30.31 32.28
C GLN A 187 -2.93 -28.88 31.75
N LEU A 188 -2.67 -27.89 32.63
CA LEU A 188 -2.56 -26.49 32.21
C LEU A 188 -1.36 -26.27 31.27
N ASP A 189 -0.26 -26.99 31.47
CA ASP A 189 0.91 -26.94 30.58
C ASP A 189 0.66 -27.52 29.18
N ALA A 190 -0.39 -28.35 29.03
CA ALA A 190 -0.81 -28.86 27.73
C ALA A 190 -1.70 -27.86 26.96
N LEU A 191 -2.16 -26.78 27.61
CA LEU A 191 -2.95 -25.74 26.98
C LEU A 191 -2.05 -24.68 26.33
N GLU A 192 -2.54 -24.09 25.25
CA GLU A 192 -1.86 -22.95 24.61
C GLU A 192 -1.79 -21.74 25.57
N PRO A 193 -0.70 -20.95 25.56
CA PRO A 193 -0.52 -19.81 26.46
C PRO A 193 -1.67 -18.78 26.38
N SER A 194 -2.27 -18.60 25.20
CA SER A 194 -3.40 -17.71 24.99
C SER A 194 -4.65 -18.15 25.75
N MET A 195 -4.88 -19.46 25.85
CA MET A 195 -5.98 -20.05 26.60
C MET A 195 -5.78 -19.90 28.11
N LEU A 196 -4.55 -20.14 28.58
CA LEU A 196 -4.20 -19.91 30.00
C LEU A 196 -4.50 -18.47 30.42
N THR A 197 -4.08 -17.50 29.63
CA THR A 197 -4.35 -16.09 29.89
C THR A 197 -5.86 -15.80 29.88
N GLN A 198 -6.62 -16.33 28.93
CA GLN A 198 -8.08 -16.15 28.90
C GLN A 198 -8.77 -16.68 30.15
N ILE A 199 -8.43 -17.90 30.59
CA ILE A 199 -9.00 -18.51 31.78
C ILE A 199 -8.63 -17.70 33.03
N ALA A 200 -7.37 -17.27 33.15
CA ALA A 200 -6.92 -16.46 34.27
C ALA A 200 -7.60 -15.08 34.31
N VAL A 201 -7.77 -14.44 33.15
CA VAL A 201 -8.52 -13.16 33.08
C VAL A 201 -10.00 -13.36 33.42
N GLN A 202 -10.60 -14.50 33.06
CA GLN A 202 -11.96 -14.85 33.49
C GLN A 202 -12.03 -14.99 35.02
N ALA A 203 -11.01 -15.58 35.65
CA ALA A 203 -10.90 -15.66 37.11
C ALA A 203 -10.79 -14.26 37.74
N VAL A 204 -9.98 -13.35 37.14
CA VAL A 204 -9.88 -11.94 37.58
C VAL A 204 -11.24 -11.24 37.44
N SER A 205 -11.92 -11.44 36.32
CA SER A 205 -13.24 -10.83 36.07
C SER A 205 -14.27 -11.27 37.11
N GLN A 206 -14.27 -12.54 37.49
CA GLN A 206 -15.16 -13.03 38.52
C GLN A 206 -14.80 -12.47 39.91
N GLU A 207 -13.52 -12.41 40.24
CA GLU A 207 -13.06 -11.79 41.49
C GLU A 207 -13.50 -10.32 41.58
N TYR A 208 -13.37 -9.56 40.50
CA TYR A 208 -13.86 -8.19 40.42
C TYR A 208 -15.38 -8.08 40.56
N SER A 209 -16.12 -9.02 39.98
CA SER A 209 -17.58 -9.07 40.15
C SER A 209 -17.98 -9.29 41.63
N VAL A 210 -17.28 -10.18 42.34
CA VAL A 210 -17.46 -10.43 43.75
C VAL A 210 -17.05 -9.20 44.61
N LEU A 211 -15.97 -8.52 44.22
CA LEU A 211 -15.53 -7.27 44.89
C LEU A 211 -16.49 -6.09 44.67
N GLY A 212 -17.52 -6.26 43.84
CA GLY A 212 -18.50 -5.23 43.49
C GLY A 212 -18.00 -4.20 42.48
N VAL A 213 -16.95 -4.53 41.73
CA VAL A 213 -16.39 -3.66 40.69
C VAL A 213 -17.33 -3.59 39.49
N ASN A 214 -17.51 -2.39 38.97
CA ASN A 214 -18.30 -2.20 37.77
C ASN A 214 -17.48 -2.58 36.51
N LEU A 215 -17.55 -3.86 36.10
CA LEU A 215 -16.85 -4.39 34.92
C LEU A 215 -17.17 -3.61 33.64
N ALA A 216 -18.43 -3.15 33.49
CA ALA A 216 -18.81 -2.34 32.32
C ALA A 216 -18.05 -1.01 32.27
N SER A 217 -17.69 -0.43 33.43
CA SER A 217 -16.88 0.78 33.48
C SER A 217 -15.44 0.52 33.01
N ILE A 218 -14.83 -0.60 33.44
CA ILE A 218 -13.47 -1.02 33.01
C ILE A 218 -13.49 -1.27 31.49
N GLN A 219 -14.44 -2.05 31.01
CA GLN A 219 -14.65 -2.35 29.59
C GLN A 219 -14.78 -1.09 28.73
N ASN A 220 -15.70 -0.19 29.12
CA ASN A 220 -15.92 1.05 28.39
C ASN A 220 -14.68 1.95 28.37
N LYS A 221 -13.98 2.09 29.51
CA LYS A 221 -12.74 2.87 29.59
C LYS A 221 -11.67 2.30 28.66
N PHE A 222 -11.50 0.97 28.65
CA PHE A 222 -10.54 0.31 27.76
C PHE A 222 -10.90 0.53 26.28
N ILE A 223 -12.17 0.28 25.90
CA ILE A 223 -12.65 0.45 24.50
C ILE A 223 -12.50 1.91 24.06
N LEU A 224 -12.84 2.88 24.92
CA LEU A 224 -12.68 4.30 24.58
C LEU A 224 -11.21 4.70 24.41
N ASN A 225 -10.31 4.20 25.27
CA ASN A 225 -8.88 4.49 25.17
C ASN A 225 -8.28 3.90 23.87
N VAL A 226 -8.53 2.61 23.59
CA VAL A 226 -8.03 1.96 22.39
C VAL A 226 -8.70 2.53 21.14
N GLY A 227 -10.01 2.81 21.20
CA GLY A 227 -10.74 3.48 20.12
C GLY A 227 -10.21 4.89 19.84
N GLY A 228 -9.85 5.64 20.89
CA GLY A 228 -9.19 6.94 20.76
C GLY A 228 -7.83 6.85 20.06
N LEU A 229 -7.03 5.83 20.42
CA LEU A 229 -5.76 5.53 19.72
C LEU A 229 -5.99 5.16 18.24
N MET A 230 -7.02 4.36 17.94
CA MET A 230 -7.38 4.03 16.55
C MET A 230 -7.71 5.29 15.75
N ILE A 231 -8.51 6.20 16.32
CA ILE A 231 -8.85 7.47 15.66
C ILE A 231 -7.59 8.31 15.44
N LEU A 232 -6.69 8.39 16.43
CA LEU A 232 -5.42 9.10 16.30
C LEU A 232 -4.56 8.51 15.17
N MET A 233 -4.42 7.17 15.11
CA MET A 233 -3.69 6.49 14.05
C MET A 233 -4.33 6.73 12.68
N ALA A 234 -5.66 6.66 12.59
CA ALA A 234 -6.38 6.97 11.36
C ALA A 234 -6.16 8.42 10.90
N LEU A 235 -6.16 9.39 11.82
CA LEU A 235 -5.86 10.79 11.51
C LEU A 235 -4.41 10.97 11.00
N ILE A 236 -3.44 10.31 11.63
CA ILE A 236 -2.04 10.32 11.17
C ILE A 236 -1.96 9.72 9.75
N SER A 237 -2.63 8.59 9.49
CA SER A 237 -2.68 7.97 8.16
C SER A 237 -3.27 8.92 7.11
N VAL A 238 -4.38 9.59 7.41
CA VAL A 238 -5.01 10.56 6.51
C VAL A 238 -4.07 11.74 6.20
N ILE A 239 -3.45 12.33 7.22
CA ILE A 239 -2.51 13.45 7.06
C ILE A 239 -1.31 13.03 6.20
N THR A 240 -0.74 11.87 6.49
CA THR A 240 0.40 11.33 5.71
C THR A 240 -0.01 10.98 4.28
N SER A 241 -1.20 10.40 4.07
CA SER A 241 -1.74 10.10 2.72
C SER A 241 -1.93 11.37 1.88
N ILE A 242 -2.46 12.45 2.46
CA ILE A 242 -2.59 13.75 1.80
C ILE A 242 -1.19 14.30 1.46
N SER A 243 -0.26 14.24 2.40
CA SER A 243 1.12 14.72 2.20
C SER A 243 1.85 13.94 1.10
N VAL A 244 1.73 12.61 1.09
CA VAL A 244 2.25 11.73 0.03
C VAL A 244 1.65 12.12 -1.33
N SER A 245 0.33 12.29 -1.40
CA SER A 245 -0.35 12.66 -2.65
C SER A 245 0.10 14.03 -3.16
N TYR A 246 0.22 15.00 -2.27
CA TYR A 246 0.73 16.34 -2.61
C TYR A 246 2.16 16.32 -3.12
N LEU A 247 3.08 15.65 -2.40
CA LEU A 247 4.48 15.55 -2.80
C LEU A 247 4.65 14.79 -4.12
N SER A 248 3.89 13.72 -4.31
CA SER A 248 3.90 12.94 -5.56
C SER A 248 3.42 13.78 -6.74
N ALA A 249 2.31 14.52 -6.57
CA ALA A 249 1.77 15.41 -7.60
C ALA A 249 2.74 16.56 -7.93
N ARG A 250 3.31 17.20 -6.89
CA ARG A 250 4.27 18.30 -7.04
C ARG A 250 5.54 17.82 -7.75
N THR A 251 6.05 16.66 -7.40
CA THR A 251 7.25 16.07 -8.04
C THR A 251 6.96 15.72 -9.49
N ALA A 252 5.86 15.02 -9.77
CA ALA A 252 5.48 14.64 -11.13
C ALA A 252 5.26 15.87 -12.03
N ALA A 253 4.57 16.90 -11.53
CA ALA A 253 4.36 18.15 -12.26
C ALA A 253 5.67 18.92 -12.47
N GLY A 254 6.56 18.93 -11.47
CA GLY A 254 7.88 19.55 -11.58
C GLY A 254 8.76 18.90 -12.66
N VAL A 255 8.85 17.55 -12.64
CA VAL A 255 9.58 16.80 -13.67
C VAL A 255 8.99 17.05 -15.06
N ALA A 256 7.67 17.06 -15.19
CA ALA A 256 6.99 17.33 -16.46
C ALA A 256 7.29 18.77 -16.97
N ARG A 257 7.27 19.75 -16.07
CA ARG A 257 7.64 21.15 -16.39
C ARG A 257 9.07 21.21 -16.92
N ASP A 258 10.03 20.66 -16.20
CA ASP A 258 11.44 20.75 -16.53
C ASP A 258 11.76 20.00 -17.83
N THR A 259 11.12 18.84 -18.03
CA THR A 259 11.20 18.09 -19.30
C THR A 259 10.63 18.90 -20.46
N ARG A 260 9.48 19.60 -20.26
CA ARG A 260 8.83 20.41 -21.31
C ARG A 260 9.70 21.59 -21.70
N ILE A 261 10.31 22.26 -20.72
CA ILE A 261 11.27 23.35 -20.99
C ILE A 261 12.44 22.83 -21.82
N ALA A 262 13.07 21.73 -21.40
CA ALA A 262 14.24 21.19 -22.10
C ALA A 262 13.91 20.71 -23.53
N VAL A 263 12.72 20.11 -23.75
CA VAL A 263 12.28 19.71 -25.10
C VAL A 263 12.00 20.95 -25.95
N PHE A 264 11.35 21.96 -25.39
CA PHE A 264 11.02 23.20 -26.11
C PHE A 264 12.30 23.95 -26.51
N GLU A 265 13.22 24.19 -25.59
CA GLU A 265 14.53 24.81 -25.86
C GLU A 265 15.34 24.02 -26.92
N LYS A 266 15.25 22.69 -26.87
CA LYS A 266 15.93 21.84 -27.86
C LYS A 266 15.33 22.01 -29.25
N VAL A 267 13.99 22.06 -29.36
CA VAL A 267 13.28 22.23 -30.64
C VAL A 267 13.49 23.64 -31.22
N GLU A 268 13.55 24.68 -30.36
CA GLU A 268 13.87 26.06 -30.82
C GLU A 268 15.26 26.20 -31.42
N ASN A 269 16.20 25.37 -30.98
CA ASN A 269 17.57 25.33 -31.49
C ASN A 269 17.76 24.37 -32.68
N PHE A 270 16.70 23.74 -33.20
CA PHE A 270 16.76 22.88 -34.37
C PHE A 270 17.04 23.74 -35.65
N SER A 271 17.90 23.22 -36.48
CA SER A 271 18.08 23.72 -37.86
C SER A 271 16.96 23.18 -38.78
N GLY A 272 16.96 23.60 -40.04
CA GLY A 272 16.04 23.06 -41.04
C GLY A 272 16.14 21.54 -41.22
N GLU A 273 17.33 20.97 -41.01
CA GLU A 273 17.55 19.53 -41.14
C GLU A 273 16.87 18.75 -40.04
N GLU A 274 17.12 19.06 -38.76
CA GLU A 274 16.47 18.35 -37.64
C GLU A 274 14.96 18.56 -37.65
N PHE A 275 14.50 19.79 -37.95
CA PHE A 275 13.07 20.07 -38.02
C PHE A 275 12.35 19.25 -39.08
N ASN A 276 12.99 18.99 -40.22
CA ASN A 276 12.42 18.18 -41.30
C ASN A 276 12.36 16.67 -40.96
N ASN A 277 13.22 16.20 -40.03
CA ASN A 277 13.18 14.80 -39.55
C ASN A 277 11.96 14.51 -38.68
N PHE A 278 11.33 15.53 -38.11
CA PHE A 278 10.14 15.42 -37.31
C PHE A 278 8.96 16.16 -37.98
N SER A 279 7.77 15.53 -37.99
CA SER A 279 6.56 16.26 -38.38
C SER A 279 6.15 17.23 -37.27
N THR A 280 5.63 18.40 -37.61
CA THR A 280 5.11 19.39 -36.66
C THR A 280 4.09 18.77 -35.69
N SER A 281 3.19 17.91 -36.20
CA SER A 281 2.21 17.19 -35.36
C SER A 281 2.88 16.26 -34.35
N SER A 282 3.98 15.61 -34.72
CA SER A 282 4.77 14.75 -33.83
C SER A 282 5.45 15.57 -32.72
N LEU A 283 6.07 16.71 -33.03
CA LEU A 283 6.69 17.60 -32.05
C LEU A 283 5.66 18.12 -31.04
N ILE A 284 4.46 18.55 -31.50
CA ILE A 284 3.38 18.97 -30.63
C ILE A 284 2.96 17.82 -29.69
N THR A 285 2.75 16.62 -30.21
CA THR A 285 2.36 15.46 -29.41
C THR A 285 3.41 15.10 -28.36
N ARG A 286 4.70 15.12 -28.72
CA ARG A 286 5.81 14.81 -27.81
C ARG A 286 5.96 15.85 -26.71
N THR A 287 5.74 17.14 -27.03
CA THR A 287 5.82 18.24 -26.04
C THR A 287 4.64 18.29 -25.09
N THR A 288 3.48 17.80 -25.52
CA THR A 288 2.22 17.88 -24.74
C THR A 288 1.84 16.52 -24.16
N ASN A 289 1.35 15.62 -24.99
CA ASN A 289 0.77 14.35 -24.54
C ASN A 289 1.80 13.36 -23.98
N ASP A 290 2.97 13.19 -24.65
CA ASP A 290 3.98 12.25 -24.20
C ASP A 290 4.57 12.66 -22.82
N ILE A 291 4.79 13.97 -22.60
CA ILE A 291 5.21 14.47 -21.29
C ILE A 291 4.11 14.30 -20.24
N ALA A 292 2.83 14.48 -20.61
CA ALA A 292 1.72 14.22 -19.69
C ALA A 292 1.64 12.73 -19.28
N GLN A 293 1.94 11.81 -20.18
CA GLN A 293 2.03 10.37 -19.84
C GLN A 293 3.17 10.09 -18.85
N ILE A 294 4.34 10.69 -19.04
CA ILE A 294 5.45 10.60 -18.08
C ILE A 294 5.05 11.15 -16.70
N GLN A 295 4.35 12.30 -16.66
CA GLN A 295 3.85 12.87 -15.41
C GLN A 295 2.93 11.91 -14.66
N ILE A 296 1.96 11.29 -15.35
CA ILE A 296 1.02 10.33 -14.75
C ILE A 296 1.79 9.13 -14.17
N VAL A 297 2.76 8.61 -14.91
CA VAL A 297 3.52 7.43 -14.47
C VAL A 297 4.41 7.75 -13.28
N ILE A 298 5.09 8.91 -13.25
CA ILE A 298 5.88 9.31 -12.08
C ILE A 298 4.98 9.42 -10.85
N PHE A 299 3.79 10.06 -10.98
CA PHE A 299 2.83 10.14 -9.89
C PHE A 299 2.40 8.75 -9.39
N MET A 300 2.09 7.82 -10.31
CA MET A 300 1.68 6.46 -9.96
C MET A 300 2.82 5.64 -9.34
N ILE A 301 4.04 5.77 -9.85
CA ILE A 301 5.20 5.11 -9.25
C ILE A 301 5.38 5.57 -7.81
N MET A 302 5.37 6.87 -7.56
CA MET A 302 5.54 7.41 -6.21
C MET A 302 4.42 6.99 -5.25
N ARG A 303 3.19 6.83 -5.73
CA ARG A 303 2.03 6.53 -4.90
C ARG A 303 1.74 5.03 -4.78
N LEU A 304 1.81 4.27 -5.88
CA LEU A 304 1.44 2.85 -5.90
C LEU A 304 2.65 1.92 -5.87
N ALA A 305 3.67 2.18 -6.71
CA ALA A 305 4.81 1.28 -6.84
C ALA A 305 5.66 1.24 -5.57
N LEU A 306 5.80 2.37 -4.87
CA LEU A 306 6.53 2.43 -3.61
C LEU A 306 5.69 1.94 -2.43
N ASN A 307 4.38 2.24 -2.42
CA ASN A 307 3.51 1.84 -1.32
C ASN A 307 3.23 0.33 -1.29
N ALA A 308 2.97 -0.29 -2.44
CA ALA A 308 2.54 -1.68 -2.50
C ALA A 308 3.55 -2.68 -1.90
N PRO A 309 4.87 -2.59 -2.16
CA PRO A 309 5.84 -3.47 -1.49
C PRO A 309 5.91 -3.23 0.03
N ILE A 310 5.89 -1.97 0.47
CA ILE A 310 5.95 -1.63 1.90
C ILE A 310 4.73 -2.20 2.63
N MET A 311 3.53 -1.96 2.08
CA MET A 311 2.27 -2.47 2.62
C MET A 311 2.21 -4.00 2.56
N GLY A 312 2.56 -4.61 1.40
CA GLY A 312 2.51 -6.06 1.22
C GLY A 312 3.44 -6.79 2.18
N ILE A 313 4.71 -6.36 2.29
CA ILE A 313 5.68 -6.97 3.21
C ILE A 313 5.25 -6.75 4.66
N GLY A 314 4.86 -5.52 5.02
CA GLY A 314 4.40 -5.21 6.38
C GLY A 314 3.18 -6.02 6.79
N ALA A 315 2.20 -6.16 5.89
CA ALA A 315 1.00 -6.96 6.15
C ALA A 315 1.31 -8.46 6.27
N VAL A 316 2.24 -9.01 5.47
CA VAL A 316 2.69 -10.41 5.59
C VAL A 316 3.34 -10.65 6.95
N LEU A 317 4.24 -9.77 7.40
CA LEU A 317 4.90 -9.91 8.70
C LEU A 317 3.87 -9.89 9.83
N ARG A 318 2.90 -8.96 9.81
CA ARG A 318 1.83 -8.88 10.81
C ARG A 318 0.88 -10.08 10.76
N ALA A 319 0.57 -10.59 9.56
CA ALA A 319 -0.27 -11.78 9.42
C ALA A 319 0.40 -13.03 10.02
N ILE A 320 1.71 -13.24 9.77
CA ILE A 320 2.47 -14.36 10.33
C ILE A 320 2.55 -14.25 11.85
N ASP A 321 2.73 -13.04 12.40
CA ASP A 321 2.74 -12.78 13.83
C ASP A 321 1.42 -13.17 14.51
N LYS A 322 0.28 -12.96 13.84
CA LYS A 322 -1.04 -13.37 14.35
C LYS A 322 -1.30 -14.86 14.28
N SER A 323 -0.91 -15.52 13.20
CA SER A 323 -1.03 -16.98 13.05
C SER A 323 -0.01 -17.52 12.05
N ALA A 324 1.06 -18.11 12.59
CA ALA A 324 2.07 -18.76 11.78
C ALA A 324 1.55 -19.99 11.01
N ASN A 325 0.44 -20.60 11.47
CA ASN A 325 -0.12 -21.81 10.84
C ASN A 325 -0.97 -21.49 9.58
N MET A 326 -1.45 -20.25 9.42
CA MET A 326 -2.39 -19.88 8.35
C MET A 326 -1.75 -19.19 7.14
N TRP A 327 -0.43 -18.98 7.10
CA TRP A 327 0.27 -18.26 6.02
C TRP A 327 0.03 -18.84 4.63
N TRP A 328 -0.17 -20.16 4.54
CA TRP A 328 -0.40 -20.87 3.27
C TRP A 328 -1.69 -20.43 2.56
N LEU A 329 -2.70 -19.97 3.30
CA LEU A 329 -3.95 -19.42 2.75
C LEU A 329 -3.67 -18.15 1.93
N ILE A 330 -2.81 -17.27 2.48
CA ILE A 330 -2.38 -16.06 1.80
C ILE A 330 -1.56 -16.42 0.56
N ALA A 331 -0.60 -17.35 0.71
CA ALA A 331 0.22 -17.81 -0.42
C ALA A 331 -0.63 -18.40 -1.54
N LEU A 332 -1.62 -19.24 -1.21
CA LEU A 332 -2.57 -19.81 -2.18
C LEU A 332 -3.33 -18.69 -2.92
N ALA A 333 -3.90 -17.73 -2.20
CA ALA A 333 -4.65 -16.64 -2.78
C ALA A 333 -3.79 -15.76 -3.70
N VAL A 334 -2.55 -15.46 -3.30
CA VAL A 334 -1.59 -14.70 -4.12
C VAL A 334 -1.23 -15.47 -5.39
N VAL A 335 -1.00 -16.78 -5.31
CA VAL A 335 -0.70 -17.62 -6.48
C VAL A 335 -1.89 -17.65 -7.45
N VAL A 336 -3.11 -17.84 -6.94
CA VAL A 336 -4.34 -17.87 -7.75
C VAL A 336 -4.58 -16.50 -8.41
N LEU A 337 -4.42 -15.40 -7.65
CA LEU A 337 -4.56 -14.04 -8.17
C LEU A 337 -3.53 -13.74 -9.27
N THR A 338 -2.26 -14.06 -9.01
CA THR A 338 -1.17 -13.84 -9.97
C THR A 338 -1.38 -14.67 -11.23
N GLY A 339 -1.78 -15.93 -11.08
CA GLY A 339 -2.12 -16.82 -12.21
C GLY A 339 -3.26 -16.25 -13.06
N MET A 340 -4.33 -15.78 -12.41
CA MET A 340 -5.46 -15.14 -13.11
C MET A 340 -5.00 -13.88 -13.87
N ILE A 341 -4.21 -13.01 -13.26
CA ILE A 341 -3.69 -11.79 -13.90
C ILE A 341 -2.81 -12.17 -15.12
N MET A 342 -1.94 -13.17 -14.99
CA MET A 342 -1.09 -13.63 -16.10
C MET A 342 -1.92 -14.19 -17.25
N ILE A 343 -2.95 -14.99 -16.97
CA ILE A 343 -3.86 -15.54 -17.99
C ILE A 343 -4.59 -14.39 -18.69
N ALA A 344 -5.17 -13.46 -17.94
CA ALA A 344 -5.87 -12.31 -18.51
C ALA A 344 -4.93 -11.48 -19.43
N PHE A 345 -3.70 -11.25 -18.98
CA PHE A 345 -2.69 -10.53 -19.75
C PHE A 345 -2.31 -11.28 -21.04
N ALA A 346 -2.10 -12.59 -20.96
CA ALA A 346 -1.78 -13.43 -22.13
C ALA A 346 -2.91 -13.43 -23.18
N LEU A 347 -4.17 -13.37 -22.74
CA LEU A 347 -5.33 -13.33 -23.64
C LEU A 347 -5.54 -11.95 -24.28
N VAL A 348 -5.31 -10.89 -23.52
CA VAL A 348 -5.64 -9.51 -23.94
C VAL A 348 -4.51 -8.86 -24.73
N MET A 349 -3.24 -9.11 -24.37
CA MET A 349 -2.09 -8.42 -24.99
C MET A 349 -1.98 -8.63 -26.52
N PRO A 350 -2.16 -9.84 -27.08
CA PRO A 350 -2.17 -10.01 -28.54
C PRO A 350 -3.29 -9.22 -29.22
N LYS A 351 -4.46 -9.12 -28.57
CA LYS A 351 -5.62 -8.38 -29.09
C LYS A 351 -5.42 -6.88 -29.06
N PHE A 352 -4.69 -6.34 -28.08
CA PHE A 352 -4.31 -4.93 -28.08
C PHE A 352 -3.41 -4.55 -29.26
N ARG A 353 -2.49 -5.43 -29.69
CA ARG A 353 -1.68 -5.21 -30.89
C ARG A 353 -2.53 -5.18 -32.16
N ILE A 354 -3.47 -6.12 -32.29
CA ILE A 354 -4.43 -6.16 -33.41
C ILE A 354 -5.33 -4.94 -33.38
N LEU A 355 -5.79 -4.50 -32.23
CA LEU A 355 -6.64 -3.32 -32.04
C LEU A 355 -5.99 -2.08 -32.67
N GLN A 356 -4.69 -1.86 -32.42
CA GLN A 356 -3.99 -0.71 -33.00
C GLN A 356 -3.98 -0.77 -34.54
N SER A 357 -3.70 -1.90 -35.13
CA SER A 357 -3.72 -2.04 -36.61
C SER A 357 -5.12 -1.86 -37.20
N LEU A 358 -6.17 -2.23 -36.47
CA LEU A 358 -7.55 -2.00 -36.89
C LEU A 358 -7.96 -0.52 -36.81
N ILE A 359 -7.48 0.20 -35.78
CA ILE A 359 -7.65 1.66 -35.67
C ILE A 359 -6.96 2.36 -36.85
N ASP A 360 -5.72 1.97 -37.16
CA ASP A 360 -4.98 2.55 -38.28
C ASP A 360 -5.69 2.30 -39.62
N ARG A 361 -6.21 1.08 -39.83
CA ARG A 361 -7.01 0.74 -40.98
C ARG A 361 -8.31 1.54 -41.09
N LEU A 362 -9.03 1.71 -39.99
CA LEU A 362 -10.24 2.53 -39.94
C LEU A 362 -9.92 4.00 -40.30
N ASN A 363 -8.86 4.54 -39.70
CA ASN A 363 -8.39 5.90 -39.99
C ASN A 363 -7.99 6.08 -41.46
N LEU A 364 -7.35 5.07 -42.05
CA LEU A 364 -7.02 5.07 -43.48
C LEU A 364 -8.26 5.15 -44.34
N VAL A 365 -9.27 4.28 -44.10
CA VAL A 365 -10.54 4.26 -44.83
C VAL A 365 -11.26 5.62 -44.72
N ILE A 366 -11.30 6.19 -43.50
CA ILE A 366 -11.91 7.53 -43.28
C ILE A 366 -11.14 8.61 -44.05
N ARG A 367 -9.80 8.60 -44.01
CA ARG A 367 -8.97 9.59 -44.70
C ARG A 367 -9.15 9.52 -46.19
N GLU A 368 -9.11 8.31 -46.77
CA GLU A 368 -9.31 8.10 -48.22
C GLU A 368 -10.69 8.58 -48.65
N ASN A 369 -11.75 8.26 -47.88
CA ASN A 369 -13.10 8.69 -48.19
C ASN A 369 -13.24 10.24 -48.12
N LEU A 370 -12.72 10.87 -47.07
CA LEU A 370 -12.79 12.35 -46.90
C LEU A 370 -12.00 13.06 -48.01
N THR A 371 -10.80 12.57 -48.35
CA THR A 371 -9.96 13.17 -49.40
C THR A 371 -10.61 12.97 -50.80
N GLY A 372 -11.20 11.76 -51.04
CA GLY A 372 -11.83 11.39 -52.29
C GLY A 372 -13.33 11.71 -52.37
N LEU A 373 -13.94 12.45 -51.42
CA LEU A 373 -15.39 12.60 -51.29
C LEU A 373 -16.08 13.06 -52.59
N MET A 374 -15.48 14.00 -53.31
CA MET A 374 -16.02 14.50 -54.57
C MET A 374 -16.01 13.44 -55.66
N VAL A 375 -14.97 12.60 -55.69
CA VAL A 375 -14.86 11.48 -56.64
C VAL A 375 -15.89 10.40 -56.31
N VAL A 376 -16.01 10.02 -55.05
CA VAL A 376 -17.03 9.07 -54.57
C VAL A 376 -18.42 9.49 -55.00
N ARG A 377 -18.78 10.76 -54.80
CA ARG A 377 -20.08 11.34 -55.22
C ARG A 377 -20.24 11.37 -56.74
N ALA A 378 -19.18 11.79 -57.48
CA ALA A 378 -19.24 11.88 -58.93
C ALA A 378 -19.51 10.50 -59.57
N PHE A 379 -18.96 9.44 -59.00
CA PHE A 379 -19.13 8.07 -59.51
C PHE A 379 -20.22 7.28 -58.77
N ARG A 380 -21.00 7.90 -57.88
CA ARG A 380 -22.06 7.26 -57.08
C ARG A 380 -21.59 5.99 -56.35
N LYS A 381 -20.43 6.03 -55.70
CA LYS A 381 -19.80 4.91 -55.01
C LYS A 381 -19.97 4.99 -53.48
N GLU A 382 -20.92 5.74 -52.98
CA GLU A 382 -21.20 5.93 -51.56
C GLU A 382 -21.46 4.61 -50.86
N GLU A 383 -22.31 3.75 -51.43
CA GLU A 383 -22.63 2.43 -50.87
C GLU A 383 -21.41 1.50 -50.78
N TYR A 384 -20.48 1.62 -51.75
CA TYR A 384 -19.23 0.85 -51.72
C TYR A 384 -18.31 1.27 -50.58
N GLU A 385 -18.14 2.58 -50.40
CA GLU A 385 -17.32 3.13 -49.30
C GLU A 385 -17.98 2.88 -47.96
N GLU A 386 -19.31 2.95 -47.83
CA GLU A 386 -20.05 2.59 -46.64
C GLU A 386 -19.82 1.14 -46.21
N LYS A 387 -19.89 0.20 -47.16
CA LYS A 387 -19.59 -1.23 -46.91
C LYS A 387 -18.14 -1.44 -46.49
N ARG A 388 -17.21 -0.68 -47.09
CA ARG A 388 -15.79 -0.74 -46.76
C ARG A 388 -15.52 -0.23 -45.34
N PHE A 389 -16.16 0.88 -45.00
CA PHE A 389 -16.11 1.44 -43.62
C PHE A 389 -16.74 0.48 -42.60
N GLU A 390 -17.96 -0.02 -42.92
CA GLU A 390 -18.66 -0.95 -42.02
C GLU A 390 -17.84 -2.21 -41.71
N LYS A 391 -17.13 -2.76 -42.67
CA LYS A 391 -16.24 -3.91 -42.48
C LYS A 391 -15.10 -3.56 -41.50
N ALA A 392 -14.42 -2.41 -41.69
CA ALA A 392 -13.33 -1.98 -40.82
C ALA A 392 -13.84 -1.68 -39.41
N ASN A 393 -15.01 -1.02 -39.32
CA ASN A 393 -15.66 -0.69 -38.05
C ASN A 393 -16.10 -1.96 -37.30
N ARG A 394 -16.66 -2.93 -37.96
CA ARG A 394 -17.09 -4.20 -37.36
C ARG A 394 -15.91 -5.03 -36.85
N ASP A 395 -14.80 -5.09 -37.59
CA ASP A 395 -13.58 -5.78 -37.16
C ASP A 395 -13.03 -5.12 -35.88
N LEU A 396 -13.00 -3.79 -35.81
CA LEU A 396 -12.61 -3.02 -34.64
C LEU A 396 -13.56 -3.26 -33.47
N ALA A 397 -14.88 -3.17 -33.69
CA ALA A 397 -15.90 -3.38 -32.66
C ALA A 397 -15.82 -4.79 -32.06
N ASN A 398 -15.70 -5.83 -32.91
CA ASN A 398 -15.59 -7.22 -32.45
C ASN A 398 -14.34 -7.43 -31.58
N THR A 399 -13.21 -6.83 -31.95
CA THR A 399 -11.97 -6.92 -31.18
C THR A 399 -12.11 -6.18 -29.83
N ASN A 400 -12.73 -5.00 -29.82
CA ASN A 400 -13.03 -4.27 -28.57
C ASN A 400 -13.98 -5.05 -27.65
N VAL A 401 -15.04 -5.67 -28.21
CA VAL A 401 -15.97 -6.51 -27.45
C VAL A 401 -15.26 -7.71 -26.84
N TYR A 402 -14.35 -8.37 -27.59
CA TYR A 402 -13.55 -9.47 -27.03
C TYR A 402 -12.69 -9.00 -25.85
N ILE A 403 -11.93 -7.91 -26.04
CA ILE A 403 -11.10 -7.33 -24.96
C ILE A 403 -11.99 -6.97 -23.76
N GLY A 404 -13.11 -6.28 -24.00
CA GLY A 404 -14.06 -5.88 -22.99
C GLY A 404 -14.62 -7.08 -22.19
N ARG A 405 -14.97 -8.18 -22.88
CA ARG A 405 -15.44 -9.41 -22.24
C ARG A 405 -14.38 -10.02 -21.30
N VAL A 406 -13.12 -10.11 -21.73
CA VAL A 406 -12.05 -10.63 -20.87
C VAL A 406 -11.82 -9.72 -19.67
N LEU A 407 -11.76 -8.39 -19.88
CA LEU A 407 -11.55 -7.43 -18.81
C LEU A 407 -12.73 -7.38 -17.82
N SER A 408 -13.97 -7.52 -18.30
CA SER A 408 -15.16 -7.50 -17.43
C SER A 408 -15.23 -8.68 -16.45
N VAL A 409 -14.56 -9.77 -16.76
CA VAL A 409 -14.48 -10.97 -15.90
C VAL A 409 -13.47 -10.80 -14.77
N ILE A 410 -12.46 -9.94 -14.94
CA ILE A 410 -11.36 -9.77 -13.96
C ILE A 410 -11.89 -9.34 -12.59
N PHE A 411 -12.69 -8.27 -12.50
CA PHE A 411 -13.19 -7.76 -11.22
C PHE A 411 -14.07 -8.75 -10.46
N PRO A 412 -15.07 -9.43 -11.09
CA PRO A 412 -15.83 -10.49 -10.44
C PRO A 412 -14.95 -11.64 -9.93
N PHE A 413 -13.92 -12.04 -10.69
CA PHE A 413 -12.99 -13.08 -10.24
C PHE A 413 -12.10 -12.63 -9.07
N ILE A 414 -11.62 -11.40 -9.07
CA ILE A 414 -10.92 -10.82 -7.91
C ILE A 414 -11.82 -10.89 -6.67
N ASN A 415 -13.07 -10.45 -6.79
CA ASN A 415 -14.03 -10.53 -5.69
C ASN A 415 -14.30 -11.97 -5.25
N LEU A 416 -14.40 -12.93 -6.19
CA LEU A 416 -14.54 -14.34 -5.87
C LEU A 416 -13.33 -14.88 -5.09
N ILE A 417 -12.10 -14.54 -5.52
CA ILE A 417 -10.87 -14.93 -4.83
C ILE A 417 -10.84 -14.33 -3.41
N MET A 418 -11.17 -13.04 -3.27
CA MET A 418 -11.17 -12.37 -1.97
C MET A 418 -12.23 -12.93 -1.03
N SER A 419 -13.44 -13.16 -1.53
CA SER A 419 -14.52 -13.78 -0.74
C SER A 419 -14.22 -15.24 -0.41
N GLY A 420 -13.66 -15.99 -1.35
CA GLY A 420 -13.19 -17.37 -1.14
C GLY A 420 -12.09 -17.45 -0.10
N LEU A 421 -11.12 -16.53 -0.16
CA LEU A 421 -10.07 -16.41 0.84
C LEU A 421 -10.66 -16.12 2.23
N SER A 422 -11.60 -15.17 2.32
CA SER A 422 -12.26 -14.84 3.59
C SER A 422 -13.00 -16.05 4.18
N ILE A 423 -13.73 -16.81 3.35
CA ILE A 423 -14.42 -18.04 3.79
C ILE A 423 -13.41 -19.08 4.26
N LEU A 424 -12.31 -19.29 3.54
CA LEU A 424 -11.26 -20.23 3.93
C LEU A 424 -10.56 -19.81 5.23
N ILE A 425 -10.28 -18.51 5.40
CA ILE A 425 -9.69 -17.98 6.64
C ILE A 425 -10.66 -18.22 7.82
N ILE A 426 -11.96 -17.95 7.64
CA ILE A 426 -12.95 -18.18 8.68
C ILE A 426 -13.06 -19.69 8.97
N TRP A 427 -13.09 -20.54 7.94
CA TRP A 427 -13.19 -21.98 8.11
C TRP A 427 -12.02 -22.57 8.90
N VAL A 428 -10.78 -22.28 8.45
CA VAL A 428 -9.56 -22.79 9.12
C VAL A 428 -9.38 -22.12 10.47
N GLY A 429 -9.56 -20.80 10.53
CA GLY A 429 -9.40 -20.03 11.76
C GLY A 429 -10.44 -20.37 12.84
N ALA A 430 -11.67 -20.75 12.47
CA ALA A 430 -12.66 -21.22 13.43
C ALA A 430 -12.22 -22.54 14.11
N HIS A 431 -11.51 -23.42 13.39
CA HIS A 431 -10.93 -24.63 13.99
C HIS A 431 -9.78 -24.28 14.95
N GLU A 432 -8.90 -23.34 14.58
CA GLU A 432 -7.83 -22.85 15.46
C GLU A 432 -8.42 -22.15 16.71
N VAL A 433 -9.49 -21.37 16.55
CA VAL A 433 -10.20 -20.74 17.68
C VAL A 433 -10.87 -21.80 18.57
N ALA A 434 -11.48 -22.82 17.98
CA ALA A 434 -12.11 -23.90 18.75
C ALA A 434 -11.08 -24.72 19.54
N GLN A 435 -9.84 -24.82 19.05
CA GLN A 435 -8.71 -25.43 19.75
C GLN A 435 -7.98 -24.44 20.68
N SER A 436 -8.49 -23.22 20.79
CA SER A 436 -7.90 -22.13 21.58
C SER A 436 -6.48 -21.72 21.18
N ALA A 437 -6.04 -22.11 19.98
CA ALA A 437 -4.76 -21.72 19.39
C ALA A 437 -4.77 -20.29 18.80
N LEU A 438 -5.97 -19.73 18.57
CA LEU A 438 -6.15 -18.39 18.01
C LEU A 438 -7.30 -17.66 18.70
N GLN A 439 -7.18 -16.36 18.95
CA GLN A 439 -8.29 -15.55 19.44
C GLN A 439 -9.13 -14.98 18.29
N VAL A 440 -10.43 -14.73 18.54
CA VAL A 440 -11.36 -14.24 17.50
C VAL A 440 -10.91 -12.89 16.92
N GLY A 441 -10.41 -11.98 17.75
CA GLY A 441 -9.89 -10.70 17.29
C GLY A 441 -8.67 -10.86 16.39
N ASP A 442 -7.78 -11.82 16.68
CA ASP A 442 -6.60 -12.11 15.85
C ASP A 442 -6.99 -12.72 14.50
N LEU A 443 -8.03 -13.56 14.47
CA LEU A 443 -8.61 -14.06 13.23
C LEU A 443 -9.12 -12.92 12.34
N ILE A 444 -9.81 -11.94 12.93
CA ILE A 444 -10.31 -10.76 12.21
C ILE A 444 -9.15 -9.89 11.71
N ALA A 445 -8.11 -9.68 12.54
CA ALA A 445 -6.92 -8.95 12.12
C ALA A 445 -6.17 -9.67 10.97
N PHE A 446 -6.01 -10.99 11.05
CA PHE A 446 -5.42 -11.82 10.00
C PHE A 446 -6.19 -11.69 8.68
N MET A 447 -7.52 -11.69 8.74
CA MET A 447 -8.37 -11.47 7.57
C MET A 447 -8.14 -10.09 6.95
N GLN A 448 -8.03 -9.04 7.76
CA GLN A 448 -7.75 -7.68 7.25
C GLN A 448 -6.35 -7.57 6.64
N TYR A 449 -5.30 -8.16 7.25
CA TYR A 449 -3.96 -8.22 6.67
C TYR A 449 -3.95 -8.97 5.35
N SER A 450 -4.67 -10.08 5.26
CA SER A 450 -4.81 -10.84 4.01
C SER A 450 -5.42 -10.00 2.89
N MET A 451 -6.44 -9.20 3.18
CA MET A 451 -7.03 -8.25 2.23
C MET A 451 -6.02 -7.17 1.79
N GLN A 452 -5.24 -6.61 2.72
CA GLN A 452 -4.22 -5.59 2.40
C GLN A 452 -3.11 -6.17 1.50
N ILE A 453 -2.69 -7.42 1.73
CA ILE A 453 -1.74 -8.13 0.87
C ILE A 453 -2.32 -8.25 -0.54
N MET A 454 -3.57 -8.71 -0.68
CA MET A 454 -4.22 -8.85 -1.98
C MET A 454 -4.31 -7.52 -2.72
N PHE A 455 -4.72 -6.43 -2.04
CA PHE A 455 -4.75 -5.09 -2.64
C PHE A 455 -3.37 -4.59 -3.07
N SER A 456 -2.31 -4.92 -2.33
CA SER A 456 -0.92 -4.60 -2.72
C SER A 456 -0.53 -5.29 -4.02
N PHE A 457 -0.85 -6.57 -4.19
CA PHE A 457 -0.61 -7.30 -5.44
C PHE A 457 -1.41 -6.74 -6.62
N ILE A 458 -2.70 -6.40 -6.42
CA ILE A 458 -3.54 -5.77 -7.45
C ILE A 458 -2.95 -4.41 -7.87
N SER A 459 -2.47 -3.62 -6.91
CA SER A 459 -1.86 -2.32 -7.18
C SER A 459 -0.58 -2.44 -7.99
N LEU A 460 0.27 -3.44 -7.71
CA LEU A 460 1.45 -3.75 -8.52
C LEU A 460 1.07 -4.19 -9.94
N ALA A 461 0.03 -5.03 -10.08
CA ALA A 461 -0.43 -5.49 -11.40
C ALA A 461 -0.88 -4.32 -12.30
N MET A 462 -1.53 -3.30 -11.74
CA MET A 462 -1.93 -2.10 -12.49
C MET A 462 -0.74 -1.35 -13.11
N LEU A 463 0.42 -1.35 -12.45
CA LEU A 463 1.62 -0.70 -12.98
C LEU A 463 2.12 -1.33 -14.27
N PHE A 464 2.02 -2.66 -14.40
CA PHE A 464 2.43 -3.37 -15.61
C PHE A 464 1.63 -2.97 -16.85
N ILE A 465 0.41 -2.44 -16.69
CA ILE A 465 -0.42 -1.94 -17.79
C ILE A 465 0.03 -0.54 -18.24
N ILE A 466 0.47 0.30 -17.30
CA ILE A 466 0.75 1.72 -17.53
C ILE A 466 2.20 1.95 -17.96
N LEU A 467 3.13 1.18 -17.41
CA LEU A 467 4.57 1.34 -17.61
C LEU A 467 5.01 1.23 -19.09
N PRO A 468 4.49 0.30 -19.93
CA PRO A 468 4.88 0.21 -21.33
C PRO A 468 4.54 1.47 -22.15
N ARG A 469 3.38 2.09 -21.88
CA ARG A 469 2.99 3.33 -22.58
C ARG A 469 3.96 4.47 -22.28
N ALA A 470 4.31 4.62 -20.99
CA ALA A 470 5.29 5.62 -20.58
C ALA A 470 6.68 5.35 -21.15
N SER A 471 7.07 4.08 -21.32
CA SER A 471 8.36 3.74 -21.94
C SER A 471 8.45 4.27 -23.38
N VAL A 472 7.39 4.06 -24.18
CA VAL A 472 7.33 4.56 -25.55
C VAL A 472 7.35 6.10 -25.58
N SER A 473 6.54 6.77 -24.74
CA SER A 473 6.57 8.23 -24.64
C SER A 473 7.94 8.75 -24.20
N GLY A 474 8.60 8.06 -23.26
CA GLY A 474 9.95 8.39 -22.82
C GLY A 474 11.00 8.24 -23.90
N GLU A 475 10.91 7.22 -24.75
CA GLU A 475 11.80 7.03 -25.90
C GLU A 475 11.65 8.14 -26.94
N ARG A 476 10.40 8.54 -27.24
CA ARG A 476 10.11 9.65 -28.16
C ARG A 476 10.63 11.00 -27.66
N ILE A 477 10.54 11.25 -26.37
CA ILE A 477 11.10 12.47 -25.75
C ILE A 477 12.64 12.40 -25.79
N ALA A 478 13.21 11.24 -25.47
CA ALA A 478 14.66 11.04 -25.50
C ALA A 478 15.23 11.24 -26.92
N GLU A 479 14.52 10.80 -27.95
CA GLU A 479 14.89 11.01 -29.36
C GLU A 479 15.07 12.51 -29.67
N ILE A 480 14.14 13.39 -29.26
CA ILE A 480 14.32 14.84 -29.43
C ILE A 480 15.54 15.36 -28.67
N LEU A 481 15.67 14.99 -27.40
CA LEU A 481 16.77 15.48 -26.54
C LEU A 481 18.14 14.98 -26.98
N GLU A 482 18.21 13.83 -27.66
CA GLU A 482 19.43 13.19 -28.13
C GLU A 482 19.80 13.61 -29.56
N THR A 483 18.85 14.15 -30.32
CA THR A 483 19.13 14.62 -31.69
C THR A 483 20.27 15.65 -31.66
N PRO A 484 21.38 15.42 -32.36
CA PRO A 484 22.47 16.40 -32.43
C PRO A 484 22.01 17.67 -33.18
N ILE A 485 22.39 18.83 -32.73
CA ILE A 485 22.17 20.07 -33.47
C ILE A 485 23.36 20.24 -34.42
N VAL A 486 23.06 20.22 -35.71
CA VAL A 486 24.10 20.28 -36.76
C VAL A 486 24.72 21.69 -36.85
N ILE A 487 23.86 22.72 -36.80
CA ILE A 487 24.29 24.12 -36.89
C ILE A 487 24.58 24.63 -35.48
N GLN A 488 25.84 24.87 -35.19
CA GLN A 488 26.30 25.41 -33.91
C GLN A 488 27.07 26.71 -34.15
N ASP A 489 27.01 27.62 -33.19
CA ASP A 489 27.90 28.80 -33.21
C ASP A 489 29.35 28.39 -32.96
N PRO A 490 30.31 29.07 -33.61
CA PRO A 490 31.72 28.82 -33.34
C PRO A 490 32.05 29.18 -31.88
N PRO A 491 33.14 28.59 -31.30
CA PRO A 491 33.54 28.84 -29.91
C PRO A 491 33.77 30.34 -29.59
N HIS A 492 34.10 31.13 -30.62
CA HIS A 492 34.30 32.59 -30.52
C HIS A 492 33.49 33.28 -31.62
N PRO A 493 32.19 33.50 -31.44
CA PRO A 493 31.36 34.16 -32.43
C PRO A 493 31.77 35.61 -32.60
N LEU A 494 31.82 36.07 -33.85
CA LEU A 494 32.05 37.48 -34.17
C LEU A 494 30.79 38.28 -33.82
N GLN A 495 30.96 39.42 -33.18
CA GLN A 495 29.86 40.34 -32.92
C GLN A 495 29.73 41.33 -34.08
N PHE A 496 28.49 41.67 -34.45
CA PHE A 496 28.28 42.72 -35.45
C PHE A 496 28.81 44.06 -34.97
N SER A 497 29.53 44.73 -35.84
CA SER A 497 29.90 46.13 -35.59
C SER A 497 28.65 47.02 -35.59
N GLN A 498 28.46 47.79 -34.56
CA GLN A 498 27.33 48.73 -34.46
C GLN A 498 27.65 50.02 -35.22
N PRO A 499 26.70 50.63 -36.01
CA PRO A 499 25.40 50.04 -36.40
C PRO A 499 25.55 48.96 -37.47
N VAL A 500 24.68 47.92 -37.41
CA VAL A 500 24.65 46.85 -38.42
C VAL A 500 24.29 47.46 -39.76
N ARG A 501 25.15 47.29 -40.78
CA ARG A 501 24.95 47.89 -42.11
C ARG A 501 23.83 47.20 -42.88
N GLY A 502 23.58 45.89 -42.65
CA GLY A 502 22.55 45.11 -43.31
C GLY A 502 22.84 44.86 -44.80
N GLU A 503 24.11 44.82 -45.18
CA GLU A 503 24.59 44.41 -46.50
C GLU A 503 24.73 42.86 -46.50
N LEU A 504 24.05 42.20 -47.44
CA LEU A 504 24.11 40.74 -47.56
C LEU A 504 24.89 40.36 -48.80
N VAL A 505 25.95 39.56 -48.61
CA VAL A 505 26.85 39.09 -49.69
C VAL A 505 26.80 37.58 -49.76
N PHE A 506 26.43 37.04 -50.90
CA PHE A 506 26.63 35.66 -51.30
C PHE A 506 27.93 35.61 -52.11
N ASP A 507 28.90 34.77 -51.71
CA ASP A 507 30.21 34.66 -52.31
C ASP A 507 30.48 33.18 -52.64
N ASP A 508 30.31 32.80 -53.92
CA ASP A 508 30.52 31.48 -54.52
C ASP A 508 29.78 30.35 -53.76
N VAL A 509 28.46 30.57 -53.52
CA VAL A 509 27.66 29.70 -52.67
C VAL A 509 27.08 28.54 -53.46
N ASP A 510 27.48 27.31 -53.05
CA ASP A 510 26.79 26.07 -53.41
C ASP A 510 25.99 25.54 -52.23
N PHE A 511 24.85 24.95 -52.51
CA PHE A 511 24.01 24.34 -51.48
C PHE A 511 23.38 23.05 -51.94
N ARG A 512 23.46 22.02 -51.06
CA ARG A 512 22.86 20.72 -51.19
C ARG A 512 22.03 20.41 -49.95
N TYR A 513 20.81 19.93 -50.13
CA TYR A 513 20.02 19.39 -48.99
C TYR A 513 20.69 18.12 -48.46
N PRO A 514 20.62 17.86 -47.13
CA PRO A 514 21.10 16.61 -46.55
C PRO A 514 20.46 15.38 -47.23
N GLY A 515 21.31 14.45 -47.67
CA GLY A 515 20.84 13.22 -48.38
C GLY A 515 20.54 13.40 -49.87
N ALA A 516 20.67 14.60 -50.46
CA ALA A 516 20.58 14.80 -51.89
C ALA A 516 21.91 14.40 -52.59
N GLU A 517 21.82 13.91 -53.82
CA GLU A 517 23.00 13.51 -54.61
C GLU A 517 23.63 14.72 -55.31
N GLU A 518 22.85 15.73 -55.68
CA GLU A 518 23.29 16.90 -56.44
C GLU A 518 23.04 18.21 -55.70
N ASP A 519 23.83 19.22 -56.01
CA ASP A 519 23.63 20.56 -55.47
C ASP A 519 22.37 21.18 -56.08
N LEU A 520 21.56 21.88 -55.27
CA LEU A 520 20.38 22.61 -55.71
C LEU A 520 20.74 24.04 -56.16
N LEU A 521 21.74 24.63 -55.52
CA LEU A 521 22.28 25.93 -55.87
C LEU A 521 23.74 25.78 -56.24
N HIS A 522 24.15 26.44 -57.33
CA HIS A 522 25.51 26.39 -57.90
C HIS A 522 26.03 27.80 -58.13
N ASP A 523 27.23 28.09 -57.66
CA ASP A 523 28.00 29.30 -57.93
C ASP A 523 27.19 30.60 -57.72
N ILE A 524 26.37 30.68 -56.69
CA ILE A 524 25.52 31.84 -56.43
C ILE A 524 26.34 32.97 -55.82
N SER A 525 26.46 34.07 -56.56
CA SER A 525 27.20 35.27 -56.13
C SER A 525 26.38 36.53 -56.43
N PHE A 526 26.04 37.27 -55.38
CA PHE A 526 25.37 38.57 -55.50
C PHE A 526 25.52 39.39 -54.22
N ILE A 527 25.22 40.70 -54.30
CA ILE A 527 25.17 41.63 -53.17
C ILE A 527 23.78 42.27 -53.08
N ALA A 528 23.15 42.11 -51.96
CA ALA A 528 21.91 42.80 -51.59
C ALA A 528 22.27 44.01 -50.70
N LYS A 529 22.04 45.23 -51.19
CA LYS A 529 22.43 46.48 -50.49
C LYS A 529 21.37 46.92 -49.48
N PRO A 530 21.76 47.54 -48.38
CA PRO A 530 20.83 48.07 -47.38
C PRO A 530 19.84 49.08 -47.99
N GLY A 531 18.59 49.00 -47.54
CA GLY A 531 17.49 49.88 -48.00
C GLY A 531 17.06 49.65 -49.45
N LYS A 532 17.53 48.57 -50.09
CA LYS A 532 17.10 48.19 -51.44
C LYS A 532 16.33 46.86 -51.37
N THR A 533 15.39 46.69 -52.29
CA THR A 533 14.68 45.46 -52.50
C THR A 533 15.39 44.60 -53.56
N THR A 534 15.81 43.40 -53.20
CA THR A 534 16.36 42.40 -54.13
C THR A 534 15.30 41.36 -54.44
N SER A 535 14.89 41.21 -55.70
CA SER A 535 13.91 40.24 -56.13
C SER A 535 14.58 39.01 -56.76
N ILE A 536 14.19 37.84 -56.33
CA ILE A 536 14.66 36.56 -56.87
C ILE A 536 13.54 35.95 -57.72
N ILE A 537 13.75 35.81 -59.02
CA ILE A 537 12.80 35.28 -59.99
C ILE A 537 13.30 34.00 -60.63
N GLY A 538 12.39 33.09 -60.98
CA GLY A 538 12.71 31.83 -61.61
C GLY A 538 11.53 30.87 -61.64
N SER A 539 11.65 29.73 -62.29
CA SER A 539 10.61 28.69 -62.36
C SER A 539 10.34 28.05 -60.99
N THR A 540 9.22 27.35 -60.87
CA THR A 540 8.96 26.53 -59.70
C THR A 540 10.03 25.45 -59.57
N GLY A 541 10.60 25.26 -58.38
CA GLY A 541 11.69 24.33 -58.10
C GLY A 541 13.10 24.81 -58.34
N SER A 542 13.30 26.09 -58.79
CA SER A 542 14.65 26.69 -59.04
C SER A 542 15.44 27.09 -57.78
N GLY A 543 15.04 26.68 -56.59
CA GLY A 543 15.81 26.97 -55.35
C GLY A 543 15.56 28.34 -54.72
N LYS A 544 14.58 29.15 -55.16
CA LYS A 544 14.31 30.50 -54.62
C LYS A 544 14.08 30.54 -53.12
N SER A 545 13.18 29.65 -52.63
CA SER A 545 12.87 29.56 -51.20
C SER A 545 14.09 29.02 -50.40
N THR A 546 14.86 28.12 -50.99
CA THR A 546 16.08 27.62 -50.39
C THR A 546 17.10 28.73 -50.19
N LEU A 547 17.34 29.55 -51.21
CA LEU A 547 18.28 30.69 -51.14
C LEU A 547 17.88 31.70 -50.05
N VAL A 548 16.60 32.00 -49.90
CA VAL A 548 16.08 32.85 -48.82
C VAL A 548 16.29 32.22 -47.45
N ASN A 549 16.09 30.91 -47.33
CA ASN A 549 16.27 30.16 -46.07
C ASN A 549 17.73 30.02 -45.62
N LEU A 550 18.71 30.24 -46.51
CA LEU A 550 20.13 30.30 -46.15
C LEU A 550 20.49 31.59 -45.42
N VAL A 551 19.78 32.70 -45.66
CA VAL A 551 20.05 33.99 -45.03
C VAL A 551 19.93 33.95 -43.47
N PRO A 552 18.86 33.42 -42.89
CA PRO A 552 18.77 33.24 -41.44
C PRO A 552 19.55 32.01 -40.92
N ARG A 553 20.36 31.36 -41.79
CA ARG A 553 21.16 30.17 -41.45
C ARG A 553 20.32 28.97 -40.98
N PHE A 554 19.15 28.71 -41.63
CA PHE A 554 18.41 27.49 -41.38
C PHE A 554 19.14 26.24 -41.90
N PHE A 555 20.09 26.44 -42.79
CA PHE A 555 21.04 25.44 -43.32
C PHE A 555 22.39 26.11 -43.49
N ASP A 556 23.47 25.36 -43.32
CA ASP A 556 24.82 25.79 -43.70
C ASP A 556 25.06 25.54 -45.21
N VAL A 557 25.80 26.38 -45.85
CA VAL A 557 26.20 26.25 -47.26
C VAL A 557 27.16 25.08 -47.46
N SER A 558 27.09 24.39 -48.63
CA SER A 558 28.00 23.28 -48.96
C SER A 558 29.38 23.79 -49.36
N LYS A 559 29.44 24.96 -50.02
CA LYS A 559 30.64 25.66 -50.42
C LYS A 559 30.38 27.18 -50.45
N GLY A 560 31.43 27.98 -50.40
CA GLY A 560 31.31 29.43 -50.34
C GLY A 560 30.97 29.97 -48.98
N ARG A 561 30.45 31.23 -48.93
CA ARG A 561 30.08 31.87 -47.67
C ARG A 561 29.00 32.93 -47.87
N ILE A 562 28.22 33.15 -46.83
CA ILE A 562 27.23 34.23 -46.76
C ILE A 562 27.69 35.19 -45.67
N LEU A 563 27.82 36.47 -46.00
CA LEU A 563 28.25 37.53 -45.09
C LEU A 563 27.13 38.53 -44.90
N ILE A 564 27.01 39.05 -43.68
CA ILE A 564 26.05 40.09 -43.29
C ILE A 564 26.79 41.25 -42.64
#